data_a9a52639f486e46efd15a6f686b1df0a
#
_entry.id   a9a52639f486e46efd15a6f686b1df0a
#
_cell.length_a   1.000
_cell.length_b   1.000
_cell.length_c   1.000
_cell.angle_alpha   90.00
_cell.angle_beta   90.00
_cell.angle_gamma   90.00
#
_symmetry.space_group_name_H-M   'P 1'
#
loop_
_entity.id
_entity.type
_entity.pdbx_description
1 polymer ?
#
loop_
_entity_poly.entity_id
_entity_poly.type
_entity_poly.pdbx_seq_one_letter_code
_entity_poly.pdbx_strand_id
1 'polypeptide(L)'
;MTHLRTLLLFVLGLAAAACSSPDPSPQGQAIPVRTITVAQADIDNVLELPGRVEPVRVAEVRARVTGIVQQRLYEEGTDVGQGQPLFRIDPAELRASYAQTQASLERAKATAANANAVVQRYRPLVEENAISGQEFDAAQAAAREANANVAQIQAQLKSASLQL
;
A
#
# COMPACT_ATOMS: atom_id res chain seq x y z
N MET A 1 114.38 -18.56 63.63
CA MET A 1 113.74 -19.42 62.65
C MET A 1 112.26 -19.80 63.02
N THR A 2 111.77 -19.54 64.14
CA THR A 2 110.43 -19.85 64.65
C THR A 2 109.33 -18.89 64.19
N HIS A 3 109.65 -17.60 64.01
CA HIS A 3 108.67 -16.59 63.57
C HIS A 3 108.27 -16.66 62.13
N LEU A 4 109.16 -17.16 61.29
CA LEU A 4 108.88 -17.33 59.87
C LEU A 4 107.86 -18.44 59.59
N ARG A 5 107.91 -19.52 60.37
CA ARG A 5 106.98 -20.65 60.33
C ARG A 5 105.56 -20.32 60.80
N THR A 6 105.47 -19.52 61.86
CA THR A 6 104.21 -19.02 62.36
C THR A 6 103.50 -18.04 61.38
N LEU A 7 104.29 -17.17 60.75
CA LEU A 7 103.74 -16.27 59.73
C LEU A 7 103.26 -16.96 58.51
N LEU A 8 103.96 -18.10 58.06
CA LEU A 8 103.60 -18.86 56.93
C LEU A 8 102.26 -19.65 57.20
N LEU A 9 102.04 -20.16 58.37
CA LEU A 9 100.84 -20.85 58.79
C LEU A 9 99.63 -19.89 58.93
N PHE A 10 99.84 -18.63 59.32
CA PHE A 10 98.76 -17.65 59.44
C PHE A 10 98.32 -17.14 58.00
N VAL A 11 99.27 -17.00 57.07
CA VAL A 11 98.94 -16.66 55.73
C VAL A 11 98.21 -17.80 54.97
N LEU A 12 98.56 -19.08 55.27
CA LEU A 12 97.90 -20.23 54.69
C LEU A 12 96.50 -20.46 55.24
N GLY A 13 96.22 -20.09 56.48
CA GLY A 13 94.91 -20.13 57.12
C GLY A 13 93.91 -19.09 56.56
N LEU A 14 94.47 -17.89 56.19
CA LEU A 14 93.63 -16.81 55.64
C LEU A 14 93.23 -17.06 54.19
N ALA A 15 93.99 -17.83 53.46
CA ALA A 15 93.70 -18.20 52.06
C ALA A 15 92.55 -19.25 51.94
N ALA A 16 92.29 -20.03 53.01
CA ALA A 16 91.24 -21.05 52.99
C ALA A 16 89.83 -20.49 53.33
N ALA A 17 89.75 -19.26 53.86
CA ALA A 17 88.44 -18.62 54.17
C ALA A 17 87.81 -17.87 52.97
N ALA A 18 88.45 -17.77 51.82
CA ALA A 18 88.02 -16.95 50.70
C ALA A 18 87.23 -17.75 49.63
N CYS A 19 86.94 -19.04 49.86
CA CYS A 19 86.19 -19.90 48.85
C CYS A 19 84.80 -20.32 49.26
N SER A 20 84.11 -19.57 50.17
CA SER A 20 82.66 -19.79 50.26
C SER A 20 81.93 -18.89 49.29
N SER A 21 81.79 -19.40 48.10
CA SER A 21 80.81 -18.84 47.14
C SER A 21 79.40 -18.98 47.75
N PRO A 22 78.62 -17.91 47.83
CA PRO A 22 77.21 -18.09 48.18
C PRO A 22 76.55 -18.99 47.15
N ASP A 23 75.93 -20.06 47.59
CA ASP A 23 75.08 -20.91 46.80
C ASP A 23 74.11 -20.00 45.97
N PRO A 24 74.01 -20.10 44.67
CA PRO A 24 73.00 -19.38 43.94
C PRO A 24 71.66 -19.85 44.44
N SER A 25 70.95 -19.00 45.16
CA SER A 25 69.56 -19.23 45.49
C SER A 25 68.85 -19.76 44.25
N PRO A 26 68.05 -20.79 44.32
CA PRO A 26 67.31 -21.27 43.15
C PRO A 26 66.47 -20.08 42.63
N GLN A 27 66.99 -19.41 41.63
CA GLN A 27 66.18 -18.46 40.87
C GLN A 27 65.02 -19.27 40.30
N GLY A 28 63.86 -19.15 40.94
CA GLY A 28 62.66 -19.76 40.41
C GLY A 28 62.57 -19.42 38.93
N GLN A 29 62.58 -20.44 38.09
CA GLN A 29 62.38 -20.23 36.65
C GLN A 29 61.18 -19.36 36.44
N ALA A 30 61.38 -18.12 36.01
CA ALA A 30 60.27 -17.24 35.67
C ALA A 30 59.46 -17.88 34.52
N ILE A 31 58.23 -18.26 34.84
CA ILE A 31 57.33 -18.79 33.84
C ILE A 31 57.04 -17.67 32.81
N PRO A 32 57.32 -17.90 31.52
CA PRO A 32 57.03 -16.90 30.53
C PRO A 32 55.50 -16.65 30.48
N VAL A 33 55.12 -15.48 30.84
CA VAL A 33 53.71 -15.03 30.75
C VAL A 33 53.55 -14.01 29.65
N ARG A 34 52.49 -14.16 28.86
CA ARG A 34 52.13 -13.15 27.87
C ARG A 34 51.16 -12.18 28.51
N THR A 35 51.58 -10.98 28.67
CA THR A 35 50.71 -9.90 29.17
C THR A 35 50.14 -9.09 28.02
N ILE A 36 48.88 -8.69 28.15
CA ILE A 36 48.26 -7.71 27.32
C ILE A 36 47.91 -6.49 28.16
N THR A 37 48.22 -5.32 27.64
CA THR A 37 47.81 -4.08 28.26
C THR A 37 46.37 -3.81 27.89
N VAL A 38 45.49 -3.79 28.86
CA VAL A 38 44.07 -3.43 28.65
C VAL A 38 43.99 -1.92 28.56
N ALA A 39 43.57 -1.42 27.45
CA ALA A 39 43.25 -0.01 27.23
C ALA A 39 41.73 0.18 27.31
N GLN A 40 41.32 1.31 27.85
CA GLN A 40 39.91 1.71 27.82
C GLN A 40 39.54 2.04 26.37
N ALA A 41 38.51 1.38 25.83
CA ALA A 41 37.97 1.65 24.51
C ALA A 41 36.45 1.88 24.66
N ASP A 42 35.95 2.81 23.89
CA ASP A 42 34.49 2.97 23.76
C ASP A 42 33.92 1.79 22.97
N ILE A 43 32.90 1.19 23.52
CA ILE A 43 32.16 0.09 22.88
C ILE A 43 30.77 0.61 22.55
N ASP A 44 30.44 0.56 21.26
CA ASP A 44 29.08 0.90 20.81
C ASP A 44 28.08 -0.07 21.43
N ASN A 45 27.19 0.45 22.27
CA ASN A 45 26.09 -0.34 22.80
C ASN A 45 24.95 -0.34 21.80
N VAL A 46 25.00 -1.25 20.83
CA VAL A 46 23.95 -1.43 19.83
C VAL A 46 22.93 -2.40 20.38
N LEU A 47 21.72 -1.91 20.63
CA LEU A 47 20.58 -2.72 21.01
C LEU A 47 19.70 -2.96 19.78
N GLU A 48 19.73 -4.16 19.24
CA GLU A 48 18.83 -4.57 18.15
C GLU A 48 17.48 -4.99 18.74
N LEU A 49 16.43 -4.24 18.40
CA LEU A 49 15.06 -4.55 18.80
C LEU A 49 14.26 -4.99 17.59
N PRO A 50 13.54 -6.12 17.65
CA PRO A 50 12.63 -6.50 16.60
C PRO A 50 11.47 -5.50 16.55
N GLY A 51 11.21 -4.94 15.37
CA GLY A 51 10.12 -4.00 15.14
C GLY A 51 9.35 -4.35 13.87
N ARG A 52 8.09 -3.93 13.82
CA ARG A 52 7.25 -3.98 12.62
C ARG A 52 6.90 -2.56 12.22
N VAL A 53 7.07 -2.28 10.94
CA VAL A 53 6.61 -1.01 10.37
C VAL A 53 5.13 -1.14 10.04
N GLU A 54 4.31 -0.27 10.61
CA GLU A 54 2.89 -0.20 10.34
C GLU A 54 2.55 1.15 9.69
N PRO A 55 1.67 1.16 8.68
CA PRO A 55 1.28 2.40 8.03
C PRO A 55 0.42 3.24 8.97
N VAL A 56 0.67 4.54 9.02
CA VAL A 56 -0.12 5.51 9.81
C VAL A 56 -1.54 5.66 9.24
N ARG A 57 -1.69 5.48 7.93
CA ARG A 57 -2.98 5.55 7.22
C ARG A 57 -3.03 4.49 6.14
N VAL A 58 -4.17 3.82 6.04
CA VAL A 58 -4.48 2.89 4.96
C VAL A 58 -5.73 3.39 4.27
N ALA A 59 -5.68 3.51 2.94
CA ALA A 59 -6.83 3.86 2.12
C ALA A 59 -7.16 2.70 1.19
N GLU A 60 -8.39 2.23 1.24
CA GLU A 60 -8.87 1.20 0.32
C GLU A 60 -9.54 1.85 -0.89
N VAL A 61 -8.99 1.61 -2.07
CA VAL A 61 -9.53 2.11 -3.34
C VAL A 61 -10.39 1.02 -3.98
N ARG A 62 -11.70 1.28 -4.09
CA ARG A 62 -12.66 0.34 -4.70
C ARG A 62 -13.28 0.94 -5.95
N ALA A 63 -13.47 0.10 -6.96
CA ALA A 63 -14.27 0.47 -8.13
C ALA A 63 -15.75 0.67 -7.73
N ARG A 64 -16.45 1.57 -8.43
CA ARG A 64 -17.88 1.81 -8.25
C ARG A 64 -18.76 0.82 -9.02
N VAL A 65 -18.16 0.09 -9.96
CA VAL A 65 -18.82 -0.88 -10.84
C VAL A 65 -18.16 -2.24 -10.70
N THR A 66 -18.95 -3.28 -10.90
CA THR A 66 -18.45 -4.66 -10.98
C THR A 66 -18.07 -4.96 -12.42
N GLY A 67 -16.95 -5.63 -12.62
CA GLY A 67 -16.50 -6.01 -13.97
C GLY A 67 -15.16 -6.74 -13.94
N ILE A 68 -14.71 -7.17 -15.11
CA ILE A 68 -13.45 -7.87 -15.31
C ILE A 68 -12.33 -6.84 -15.46
N VAL A 69 -11.27 -6.96 -14.64
CA VAL A 69 -10.08 -6.12 -14.80
C VAL A 69 -9.31 -6.56 -16.03
N GLN A 70 -9.23 -5.70 -17.04
CA GLN A 70 -8.46 -5.94 -18.25
C GLN A 70 -6.98 -5.65 -18.09
N GLN A 71 -6.65 -4.60 -17.33
CA GLN A 71 -5.29 -4.13 -17.21
C GLN A 71 -5.07 -3.39 -15.87
N ARG A 72 -3.92 -3.65 -15.27
CA ARG A 72 -3.36 -2.83 -14.19
C ARG A 72 -2.46 -1.76 -14.82
N LEU A 73 -2.63 -0.50 -14.41
CA LEU A 73 -1.96 0.68 -14.99
C LEU A 73 -0.92 1.31 -14.04
N TYR A 74 -0.65 0.68 -12.92
CA TYR A 74 0.36 1.12 -11.95
C TYR A 74 1.32 -0.02 -11.60
N GLU A 75 2.46 0.32 -11.04
CA GLU A 75 3.44 -0.62 -10.53
C GLU A 75 3.29 -0.73 -9.01
N GLU A 76 3.28 -1.96 -8.48
CA GLU A 76 3.18 -2.20 -7.04
C GLU A 76 4.42 -1.68 -6.31
N GLY A 77 4.21 -1.07 -5.14
CA GLY A 77 5.29 -0.47 -4.36
C GLY A 77 5.70 0.93 -4.79
N THR A 78 4.99 1.54 -5.75
CA THR A 78 5.24 2.91 -6.20
C THR A 78 4.19 3.88 -5.69
N ASP A 79 4.54 5.17 -5.65
CA ASP A 79 3.61 6.23 -5.31
C ASP A 79 2.58 6.46 -6.42
N VAL A 80 1.33 6.69 -6.03
CA VAL A 80 0.23 7.01 -6.95
C VAL A 80 -0.32 8.40 -6.66
N GLY A 81 -0.53 9.18 -7.71
CA GLY A 81 -1.08 10.53 -7.62
C GLY A 81 -2.60 10.56 -7.63
N GLN A 82 -3.18 11.68 -7.20
CA GLN A 82 -4.62 11.93 -7.30
C GLN A 82 -5.06 11.94 -8.78
N GLY A 83 -6.10 11.16 -9.11
CA GLY A 83 -6.61 11.06 -10.48
C GLY A 83 -5.83 10.10 -11.39
N GLN A 84 -4.77 9.48 -10.89
CA GLN A 84 -4.03 8.48 -11.66
C GLN A 84 -4.90 7.24 -11.87
N PRO A 85 -5.03 6.73 -13.13
CA PRO A 85 -5.76 5.50 -13.40
C PRO A 85 -4.99 4.30 -12.85
N LEU A 86 -5.66 3.46 -12.06
CA LEU A 86 -5.05 2.27 -11.45
C LEU A 86 -5.39 0.99 -12.22
N PHE A 87 -6.66 0.86 -12.61
CA PHE A 87 -7.15 -0.33 -13.31
C PHE A 87 -8.01 0.07 -14.50
N ARG A 88 -8.02 -0.78 -15.50
CA ARG A 88 -8.98 -0.73 -16.61
C ARG A 88 -9.93 -1.90 -16.47
N ILE A 89 -11.21 -1.59 -16.31
CA ILE A 89 -12.29 -2.59 -16.23
C ILE A 89 -12.90 -2.74 -17.62
N ASP A 90 -13.30 -3.96 -17.98
CA ASP A 90 -13.97 -4.23 -19.26
C ASP A 90 -15.36 -3.55 -19.29
N PRO A 91 -15.61 -2.60 -20.20
CA PRO A 91 -16.89 -1.93 -20.29
C PRO A 91 -17.90 -2.64 -21.20
N ALA A 92 -17.61 -3.83 -21.72
CA ALA A 92 -18.44 -4.47 -22.74
C ALA A 92 -19.88 -4.71 -22.28
N GLU A 93 -20.06 -5.24 -21.07
CA GLU A 93 -21.39 -5.48 -20.46
C GLU A 93 -22.13 -4.17 -20.20
N LEU A 94 -21.44 -3.17 -19.66
CA LEU A 94 -22.02 -1.86 -19.38
C LEU A 94 -22.43 -1.13 -20.66
N ARG A 95 -21.66 -1.25 -21.72
CA ARG A 95 -22.00 -0.70 -23.05
C ARG A 95 -23.22 -1.39 -23.64
N ALA A 96 -23.34 -2.72 -23.48
CA ALA A 96 -24.50 -3.45 -23.96
C ALA A 96 -25.77 -3.03 -23.20
N SER A 97 -25.69 -2.88 -21.87
CA SER A 97 -26.80 -2.40 -21.03
C SER A 97 -27.21 -0.96 -21.39
N TYR A 98 -26.23 -0.07 -21.63
CA TYR A 98 -26.49 1.29 -22.09
C TYR A 98 -27.21 1.30 -23.44
N ALA A 99 -26.73 0.52 -24.43
CA ALA A 99 -27.33 0.42 -25.75
C ALA A 99 -28.77 -0.12 -25.68
N GLN A 100 -29.03 -1.11 -24.82
CA GLN A 100 -30.37 -1.64 -24.60
C GLN A 100 -31.34 -0.58 -24.04
N THR A 101 -30.86 0.21 -23.06
CA THR A 101 -31.67 1.28 -22.46
C THR A 101 -31.91 2.40 -23.47
N GLN A 102 -30.93 2.71 -24.31
CA GLN A 102 -31.05 3.69 -25.38
C GLN A 102 -32.12 3.27 -26.43
N ALA A 103 -32.10 1.99 -26.85
CA ALA A 103 -33.14 1.46 -27.72
C ALA A 103 -34.54 1.52 -27.09
N SER A 104 -34.64 1.26 -25.78
CA SER A 104 -35.89 1.41 -25.03
C SER A 104 -36.38 2.86 -25.00
N LEU A 105 -35.47 3.85 -24.88
CA LEU A 105 -35.80 5.26 -24.97
C LEU A 105 -36.37 5.64 -26.34
N GLU A 106 -35.77 5.18 -27.41
CA GLU A 106 -36.25 5.47 -28.74
C GLU A 106 -37.64 4.90 -28.98
N ARG A 107 -37.93 3.68 -28.50
CA ARG A 107 -39.27 3.08 -28.52
C ARG A 107 -40.26 3.92 -27.72
N ALA A 108 -39.92 4.36 -26.52
CA ALA A 108 -40.80 5.19 -25.69
C ALA A 108 -41.08 6.56 -26.34
N LYS A 109 -40.07 7.19 -26.96
CA LYS A 109 -40.24 8.43 -27.74
C LYS A 109 -41.21 8.24 -28.92
N ALA A 110 -41.10 7.13 -29.66
CA ALA A 110 -42.04 6.84 -30.75
C ALA A 110 -43.48 6.68 -30.23
N THR A 111 -43.65 5.98 -29.10
CA THR A 111 -44.98 5.84 -28.45
C THR A 111 -45.53 7.20 -28.01
N ALA A 112 -44.73 8.05 -27.38
CA ALA A 112 -45.14 9.38 -26.98
C ALA A 112 -45.45 10.29 -28.17
N ALA A 113 -44.68 10.21 -29.24
CA ALA A 113 -44.95 10.96 -30.47
C ALA A 113 -46.30 10.57 -31.08
N ASN A 114 -46.62 9.26 -31.13
CA ASN A 114 -47.92 8.80 -31.61
C ASN A 114 -49.08 9.30 -30.71
N ALA A 115 -48.95 9.17 -29.38
CA ALA A 115 -49.96 9.62 -28.45
C ALA A 115 -50.20 11.15 -28.52
N ASN A 116 -49.13 11.93 -28.64
CA ASN A 116 -49.20 13.39 -28.83
C ASN A 116 -49.87 13.74 -30.20
N ALA A 117 -49.57 12.97 -31.26
CA ALA A 117 -50.21 13.16 -32.58
C ALA A 117 -51.72 12.86 -32.52
N VAL A 118 -52.16 11.88 -31.71
CA VAL A 118 -53.60 11.62 -31.48
C VAL A 118 -54.28 12.84 -30.84
N VAL A 119 -53.67 13.39 -29.79
CA VAL A 119 -54.19 14.59 -29.10
C VAL A 119 -54.29 15.76 -30.06
N GLN A 120 -53.28 15.97 -30.93
CA GLN A 120 -53.29 17.06 -31.92
C GLN A 120 -54.42 16.89 -32.92
N ARG A 121 -54.67 15.66 -33.39
CA ARG A 121 -55.81 15.36 -34.33
C ARG A 121 -57.17 15.51 -33.63
N TYR A 122 -57.29 15.14 -32.37
CA TYR A 122 -58.58 15.19 -31.66
C TYR A 122 -58.92 16.60 -31.19
N ARG A 123 -57.99 17.49 -31.04
CA ARG A 123 -58.23 18.86 -30.60
C ARG A 123 -59.26 19.62 -31.44
N PRO A 124 -59.16 19.70 -32.78
CA PRO A 124 -60.17 20.37 -33.56
C PRO A 124 -61.50 19.61 -33.56
N LEU A 125 -61.47 18.26 -33.50
CA LEU A 125 -62.69 17.46 -33.55
C LEU A 125 -63.55 17.62 -32.29
N VAL A 126 -62.97 17.83 -31.10
CA VAL A 126 -63.73 18.14 -29.87
C VAL A 126 -64.29 19.55 -29.92
N GLU A 127 -63.59 20.52 -30.53
CA GLU A 127 -64.05 21.89 -30.73
C GLU A 127 -65.29 21.93 -31.64
N GLU A 128 -65.33 21.07 -32.66
CA GLU A 128 -66.43 20.88 -33.57
C GLU A 128 -67.54 19.95 -33.08
N ASN A 129 -67.46 19.44 -31.83
CA ASN A 129 -68.33 18.43 -31.25
C ASN A 129 -68.40 17.14 -32.06
N ALA A 130 -67.38 16.82 -32.87
CA ALA A 130 -67.30 15.58 -33.66
C ALA A 130 -66.86 14.35 -32.86
N ILE A 131 -66.23 14.58 -31.68
CA ILE A 131 -65.88 13.54 -30.70
C ILE A 131 -66.36 13.95 -29.30
N SER A 132 -66.47 12.96 -28.38
CA SER A 132 -66.84 13.29 -27.01
C SER A 132 -65.67 13.90 -26.22
N GLY A 133 -65.97 14.79 -25.25
CA GLY A 133 -64.96 15.29 -24.31
C GLY A 133 -64.20 14.16 -23.58
N GLN A 134 -64.91 13.07 -23.27
CA GLN A 134 -64.30 11.93 -22.59
C GLN A 134 -63.19 11.25 -23.49
N GLU A 135 -63.41 11.12 -24.80
CA GLU A 135 -62.41 10.59 -25.73
C GLU A 135 -61.16 11.48 -25.84
N PHE A 136 -61.37 12.81 -25.85
CA PHE A 136 -60.26 13.75 -25.86
C PHE A 136 -59.47 13.72 -24.52
N ASP A 137 -60.17 13.67 -23.37
CA ASP A 137 -59.53 13.55 -22.07
C ASP A 137 -58.71 12.24 -21.93
N ALA A 138 -59.24 11.13 -22.45
CA ALA A 138 -58.54 9.85 -22.52
C ALA A 138 -57.29 9.93 -23.40
N ALA A 139 -57.35 10.59 -24.56
CA ALA A 139 -56.21 10.78 -25.41
C ALA A 139 -55.11 11.68 -24.73
N GLN A 140 -55.53 12.72 -24.03
CA GLN A 140 -54.61 13.57 -23.27
C GLN A 140 -53.97 12.78 -22.11
N ALA A 141 -54.71 11.93 -21.40
CA ALA A 141 -54.17 11.09 -20.34
C ALA A 141 -53.11 10.13 -20.87
N ALA A 142 -53.40 9.44 -22.02
CA ALA A 142 -52.45 8.55 -22.71
C ALA A 142 -51.20 9.26 -23.14
N ALA A 143 -51.30 10.50 -23.64
CA ALA A 143 -50.15 11.29 -24.05
C ALA A 143 -49.28 11.70 -22.81
N ARG A 144 -49.92 12.07 -21.69
CA ARG A 144 -49.20 12.38 -20.46
C ARG A 144 -48.45 11.17 -19.89
N GLU A 145 -49.11 9.99 -19.91
CA GLU A 145 -48.50 8.72 -19.50
C GLU A 145 -47.27 8.37 -20.37
N ALA A 146 -47.41 8.45 -21.69
CA ALA A 146 -46.33 8.17 -22.62
C ALA A 146 -45.15 9.12 -22.45
N ASN A 147 -45.42 10.41 -22.22
CA ASN A 147 -44.37 11.40 -21.96
C ASN A 147 -43.67 11.14 -20.61
N ALA A 148 -44.42 10.74 -19.55
CA ALA A 148 -43.85 10.36 -18.27
C ALA A 148 -42.95 9.12 -18.39
N ASN A 149 -43.33 8.13 -19.21
CA ASN A 149 -42.51 6.96 -19.51
C ASN A 149 -41.18 7.35 -20.22
N VAL A 150 -41.20 8.30 -21.17
CA VAL A 150 -39.98 8.84 -21.77
C VAL A 150 -39.06 9.42 -20.69
N ALA A 151 -39.60 10.23 -19.78
CA ALA A 151 -38.80 10.83 -18.72
C ALA A 151 -38.19 9.79 -17.78
N GLN A 152 -38.95 8.72 -17.47
CA GLN A 152 -38.45 7.60 -16.65
C GLN A 152 -37.28 6.89 -17.31
N ILE A 153 -37.41 6.51 -18.61
CA ILE A 153 -36.34 5.82 -19.32
C ILE A 153 -35.12 6.72 -19.56
N GLN A 154 -35.37 8.01 -19.75
CA GLN A 154 -34.27 9.00 -19.80
C GLN A 154 -33.44 9.03 -18.51
N ALA A 155 -34.10 8.97 -17.34
CA ALA A 155 -33.40 8.87 -16.07
C ALA A 155 -32.62 7.56 -15.91
N GLN A 156 -33.18 6.43 -16.40
CA GLN A 156 -32.47 5.14 -16.44
C GLN A 156 -31.23 5.19 -17.36
N LEU A 157 -31.34 5.80 -18.55
CA LEU A 157 -30.22 5.99 -19.46
C LEU A 157 -29.11 6.85 -18.83
N LYS A 158 -29.51 7.90 -18.11
CA LYS A 158 -28.56 8.73 -17.35
C LYS A 158 -27.82 7.90 -16.31
N SER A 159 -28.54 7.05 -15.55
CA SER A 159 -27.89 6.15 -14.60
C SER A 159 -26.90 5.20 -15.26
N ALA A 160 -27.30 4.55 -16.38
CA ALA A 160 -26.41 3.67 -17.13
C ALA A 160 -25.17 4.40 -17.66
N SER A 161 -25.30 5.66 -18.09
CA SER A 161 -24.15 6.47 -18.55
C SER A 161 -23.15 6.83 -17.45
N LEU A 162 -23.57 6.85 -16.18
CA LEU A 162 -22.68 7.11 -15.03
C LEU A 162 -21.88 5.88 -14.61
N GLN A 163 -22.23 4.72 -15.11
CA GLN A 163 -21.53 3.45 -14.86
C GLN A 163 -20.49 3.13 -15.94
N LEU A 164 -20.56 3.80 -17.09
CA LEU A 164 -19.57 3.73 -18.17
C LEU A 164 -18.35 4.63 -17.91
#